data_a9b188525293b2c59a5193605a39cf73
#
_entry.id   a9b188525293b2c59a5193605a39cf73
#
_cell.length_a   1.000
_cell.length_b   1.000
_cell.length_c   1.000
_cell.angle_alpha   90.00
_cell.angle_beta   90.00
_cell.angle_gamma   90.00
#
_symmetry.space_group_name_H-M   'P 1'
#
loop_
_entity.id
_entity.type
_entity.pdbx_description
1 polymer ?
#
loop_
_entity_poly.entity_id
_entity_poly.type
_entity_poly.pdbx_seq_one_letter_code
_entity_poly.pdbx_strand_id
1 'polypeptide(L)'
;MLSFIRHPKDFWTGVIFICIGLAAVIIGRDYTMGTAGKMGPAYFPTILGGLLSLIGLAAMVRSFFRDGEPIGKFAVKETILILTGVLLFGFLVRGAGLVVAVFAIIMFSAYASSKFKWVPAILLATGAAVFSVVVFVQLLGLPIAIIGPWFGG
;
A
#
# COMPACT_ATOMS: atom_id res chain seq x y z
N MET A 1 14.89 20.24 18.49
CA MET A 1 14.91 19.03 19.32
C MET A 1 15.36 17.86 18.45
N LEU A 2 16.33 17.10 18.87
CA LEU A 2 17.06 16.05 18.13
C LEU A 2 18.09 16.57 17.12
N SER A 3 19.04 17.38 17.59
CA SER A 3 20.20 17.81 16.81
C SER A 3 21.16 16.66 16.41
N PHE A 4 20.87 15.45 16.85
CA PHE A 4 21.67 14.27 16.57
C PHE A 4 21.26 13.54 15.28
N ILE A 5 20.04 13.74 14.78
CA ILE A 5 19.54 13.11 13.56
C ILE A 5 19.74 14.09 12.40
N ARG A 6 20.75 13.82 11.56
CA ARG A 6 21.09 14.68 10.41
C ARG A 6 20.14 14.50 9.23
N HIS A 7 19.56 13.29 9.07
CA HIS A 7 18.61 12.97 7.99
C HIS A 7 17.30 12.39 8.55
N PRO A 8 16.36 13.21 9.02
CA PRO A 8 15.16 12.73 9.70
C PRO A 8 14.27 11.85 8.83
N LYS A 9 14.26 12.03 7.49
CA LYS A 9 13.52 11.16 6.56
C LYS A 9 14.03 9.71 6.60
N ASP A 10 15.36 9.53 6.48
CA ASP A 10 15.99 8.19 6.50
C ASP A 10 15.82 7.52 7.88
N PHE A 11 15.86 8.31 8.95
CA PHE A 11 15.64 7.79 10.30
C PHE A 11 14.25 7.16 10.46
N TRP A 12 13.20 7.92 10.14
CA TRP A 12 11.83 7.44 10.27
C TRP A 12 11.51 6.29 9.29
N THR A 13 12.03 6.35 8.08
CA THR A 13 11.94 5.23 7.13
C THR A 13 12.61 3.98 7.69
N GLY A 14 13.80 4.12 8.28
CA GLY A 14 14.50 3.02 8.91
C GLY A 14 13.72 2.40 10.06
N VAL A 15 13.14 3.23 10.95
CA VAL A 15 12.30 2.76 12.06
C VAL A 15 11.08 1.99 11.55
N ILE A 16 10.36 2.53 10.57
CA ILE A 16 9.18 1.87 9.98
C ILE A 16 9.56 0.53 9.36
N PHE A 17 10.64 0.48 8.59
CA PHE A 17 11.10 -0.75 7.93
C PHE A 17 11.53 -1.82 8.94
N ILE A 18 12.22 -1.44 10.01
CA ILE A 18 12.57 -2.36 11.09
C ILE A 18 11.31 -2.89 11.78
N CYS A 19 10.37 -2.02 12.13
CA CYS A 19 9.12 -2.44 12.78
C CYS A 19 8.31 -3.41 11.93
N ILE A 20 8.11 -3.09 10.65
CA ILE A 20 7.35 -3.95 9.72
C ILE A 20 8.11 -5.26 9.48
N GLY A 21 9.42 -5.19 9.25
CA GLY A 21 10.25 -6.37 9.01
C GLY A 21 10.27 -7.33 10.21
N LEU A 22 10.45 -6.81 11.42
CA LEU A 22 10.41 -7.62 12.65
C LEU A 22 9.01 -8.19 12.89
N ALA A 23 7.94 -7.41 12.67
CA ALA A 23 6.57 -7.90 12.78
C ALA A 23 6.33 -9.07 11.83
N ALA A 24 6.77 -8.98 10.58
CA ALA A 24 6.65 -10.06 9.60
C ALA A 24 7.42 -11.32 10.03
N VAL A 25 8.64 -11.17 10.58
CA VAL A 25 9.43 -12.30 11.11
C VAL A 25 8.77 -12.93 12.33
N ILE A 26 8.24 -12.12 13.26
CA ILE A 26 7.60 -12.62 14.49
C ILE A 26 6.32 -13.36 14.15
N ILE A 27 5.43 -12.76 13.34
CA ILE A 27 4.17 -13.40 12.92
C ILE A 27 4.45 -14.64 12.06
N GLY A 28 5.52 -14.62 11.25
CA GLY A 28 5.94 -15.76 10.45
C GLY A 28 6.32 -16.99 11.25
N ARG A 29 6.72 -16.84 12.53
CA ARG A 29 7.11 -17.98 13.39
C ARG A 29 5.97 -18.94 13.68
N ASP A 30 4.73 -18.48 13.63
CA ASP A 30 3.53 -19.29 13.89
C ASP A 30 3.20 -20.23 12.71
N TYR A 31 3.89 -20.09 11.60
CA TYR A 31 3.69 -20.88 10.39
C TYR A 31 4.88 -21.77 10.07
N THR A 32 4.64 -22.85 9.34
CA THR A 32 5.70 -23.78 8.93
C THR A 32 6.64 -23.14 7.92
N MET A 33 7.93 -23.16 8.21
CA MET A 33 8.96 -22.57 7.34
C MET A 33 9.24 -23.43 6.10
N GLY A 34 9.13 -24.75 6.26
CA GLY A 34 9.50 -25.69 5.18
C GLY A 34 11.00 -25.74 4.91
N THR A 35 11.36 -26.25 3.74
CA THR A 35 12.73 -26.33 3.26
C THR A 35 12.88 -25.56 1.94
N ALA A 36 14.13 -25.32 1.48
CA ALA A 36 14.38 -24.63 0.21
C ALA A 36 13.73 -25.31 -1.01
N GLY A 37 13.54 -26.65 -0.95
CA GLY A 37 12.86 -27.41 -2.01
C GLY A 37 11.34 -27.52 -1.84
N LYS A 38 10.80 -27.21 -0.63
CA LYS A 38 9.38 -27.24 -0.33
C LYS A 38 9.05 -26.12 0.65
N MET A 39 9.00 -24.90 0.12
CA MET A 39 8.83 -23.67 0.89
C MET A 39 7.47 -23.64 1.56
N GLY A 40 7.44 -23.41 2.88
CA GLY A 40 6.22 -23.18 3.65
C GLY A 40 5.77 -21.72 3.61
N PRO A 41 4.58 -21.43 4.12
CA PRO A 41 4.01 -20.07 4.12
C PRO A 41 4.83 -19.04 4.91
N ALA A 42 5.63 -19.48 5.90
CA ALA A 42 6.51 -18.60 6.66
C ALA A 42 7.81 -18.22 5.94
N TYR A 43 8.19 -18.95 4.89
CA TYR A 43 9.49 -18.80 4.24
C TYR A 43 9.70 -17.40 3.67
N PHE A 44 8.76 -16.95 2.83
CA PHE A 44 8.81 -15.63 2.22
C PHE A 44 8.71 -14.47 3.24
N PRO A 45 7.71 -14.43 4.12
CA PRO A 45 7.60 -13.37 5.13
C PRO A 45 8.84 -13.25 6.01
N THR A 46 9.46 -14.37 6.40
CA THR A 46 10.63 -14.34 7.26
C THR A 46 11.87 -13.79 6.54
N ILE A 47 12.14 -14.25 5.32
CA ILE A 47 13.29 -13.76 4.55
C ILE A 47 13.10 -12.30 4.17
N LEU A 48 11.94 -11.93 3.63
CA LEU A 48 11.68 -10.55 3.22
C LEU A 48 11.61 -9.60 4.42
N GLY A 49 11.04 -10.05 5.54
CA GLY A 49 11.02 -9.28 6.78
C GLY A 49 12.43 -9.07 7.35
N GLY A 50 13.28 -10.08 7.30
CA GLY A 50 14.69 -9.98 7.67
C GLY A 50 15.46 -9.00 6.79
N LEU A 51 15.32 -9.11 5.46
CA LEU A 51 15.93 -8.17 4.51
C LEU A 51 15.42 -6.74 4.70
N LEU A 52 14.12 -6.56 4.89
CA LEU A 52 13.53 -5.26 5.15
C LEU A 52 14.08 -4.63 6.43
N SER A 53 14.24 -5.43 7.50
CA SER A 53 14.85 -4.99 8.75
C SER A 53 16.30 -4.56 8.57
N LEU A 54 17.08 -5.30 7.79
CA LEU A 54 18.46 -4.93 7.46
C LEU A 54 18.55 -3.63 6.66
N ILE A 55 17.69 -3.46 5.66
CA ILE A 55 17.61 -2.22 4.88
C ILE A 55 17.19 -1.05 5.80
N GLY A 56 16.22 -1.28 6.68
CA GLY A 56 15.79 -0.30 7.67
C GLY A 56 16.92 0.12 8.62
N LEU A 57 17.70 -0.85 9.08
CA LEU A 57 18.87 -0.59 9.92
C LEU A 57 19.94 0.23 9.17
N ALA A 58 20.23 -0.14 7.93
CA ALA A 58 21.16 0.59 7.08
C ALA A 58 20.71 2.05 6.84
N ALA A 59 19.41 2.27 6.58
CA ALA A 59 18.83 3.61 6.43
C ALA A 59 18.94 4.42 7.72
N MET A 60 18.64 3.81 8.87
CA MET A 60 18.74 4.43 10.17
C MET A 60 20.19 4.82 10.51
N VAL A 61 21.15 3.92 10.31
CA VAL A 61 22.58 4.19 10.50
C VAL A 61 23.03 5.35 9.59
N ARG A 62 22.67 5.30 8.31
CA ARG A 62 23.00 6.36 7.35
C ARG A 62 22.45 7.73 7.76
N SER A 63 21.33 7.79 8.44
CA SER A 63 20.69 9.03 8.89
C SER A 63 21.54 9.85 9.86
N PHE A 64 22.48 9.21 10.55
CA PHE A 64 23.42 9.88 11.48
C PHE A 64 24.66 10.47 10.79
N PHE A 65 25.01 9.92 9.60
CA PHE A 65 26.25 10.27 8.90
C PHE A 65 26.05 11.20 7.69
N ARG A 66 24.82 11.32 7.20
CA ARG A 66 24.51 12.19 6.07
C ARG A 66 23.57 13.30 6.47
N ASP A 67 23.88 14.51 6.04
CA ASP A 67 22.97 15.64 6.15
C ASP A 67 21.85 15.48 5.11
N GLY A 68 20.62 15.63 5.54
CA GLY A 68 19.45 15.50 4.71
C GLY A 68 18.49 16.67 4.83
N GLU A 69 17.58 16.76 3.88
CA GLU A 69 16.52 17.76 3.93
C GLU A 69 15.57 17.50 5.11
N PRO A 70 15.11 18.56 5.79
CA PRO A 70 14.11 18.43 6.84
C PRO A 70 12.83 17.78 6.30
N ILE A 71 12.08 17.13 7.19
CA ILE A 71 10.76 16.60 6.84
C ILE A 71 9.88 17.80 6.47
N GLY A 72 9.45 17.85 5.20
CA GLY A 72 8.51 18.86 4.73
C GLY A 72 7.16 18.78 5.44
N LYS A 73 6.26 19.70 5.13
CA LYS A 73 4.90 19.66 5.67
C LYS A 73 4.23 18.34 5.31
N PHE A 74 3.73 17.62 6.30
CA PHE A 74 2.93 16.41 6.06
C PHE A 74 1.64 16.78 5.34
N ALA A 75 1.41 16.16 4.20
CA ALA A 75 0.17 16.25 3.45
C ALA A 75 -0.94 15.41 4.14
N VAL A 76 -1.31 15.79 5.37
CA VAL A 76 -2.23 15.01 6.22
C VAL A 76 -3.59 14.83 5.55
N LYS A 77 -4.11 15.89 4.92
CA LYS A 77 -5.39 15.86 4.21
C LYS A 77 -5.36 14.84 3.07
N GLU A 78 -4.34 14.89 2.25
CA GLU A 78 -4.14 13.99 1.11
C GLU A 78 -4.00 12.54 1.59
N THR A 79 -3.23 12.33 2.65
CA THR A 79 -3.04 11.00 3.25
C THR A 79 -4.36 10.43 3.78
N ILE A 80 -5.15 11.21 4.53
CA ILE A 80 -6.44 10.76 5.05
C ILE A 80 -7.40 10.43 3.90
N LEU A 81 -7.46 11.27 2.86
CA LEU A 81 -8.35 11.02 1.72
C LEU A 81 -7.98 9.74 0.97
N ILE A 82 -6.69 9.51 0.74
CA ILE A 82 -6.22 8.29 0.07
C ILE A 82 -6.52 7.05 0.92
N LEU A 83 -6.22 7.09 2.22
CA LEU A 83 -6.53 5.98 3.13
C LEU A 83 -8.03 5.69 3.20
N THR A 84 -8.85 6.74 3.26
CA THR A 84 -10.31 6.59 3.21
C THR A 84 -10.75 5.94 1.89
N GLY A 85 -10.16 6.34 0.76
CA GLY A 85 -10.40 5.71 -0.54
C GLY A 85 -10.07 4.22 -0.55
N VAL A 86 -8.94 3.82 0.06
CA VAL A 86 -8.54 2.41 0.18
C VAL A 86 -9.52 1.60 1.04
N LEU A 87 -9.94 2.15 2.19
CA LEU A 87 -10.92 1.50 3.06
C LEU A 87 -12.28 1.36 2.38
N LEU A 88 -12.73 2.40 1.69
CA LEU A 88 -13.94 2.38 0.90
C LEU A 88 -13.86 1.34 -0.23
N PHE A 89 -12.73 1.24 -0.93
CA PHE A 89 -12.51 0.20 -1.92
C PHE A 89 -12.71 -1.19 -1.34
N GLY A 90 -12.06 -1.49 -0.20
CA GLY A 90 -12.20 -2.79 0.47
C GLY A 90 -13.63 -3.12 0.88
N PHE A 91 -14.41 -2.12 1.28
CA PHE A 91 -15.82 -2.28 1.63
C PHE A 91 -16.71 -2.42 0.38
N LEU A 92 -16.51 -1.58 -0.63
CA LEU A 92 -17.34 -1.53 -1.82
C LEU A 92 -17.12 -2.72 -2.75
N VAL A 93 -15.90 -3.27 -2.84
CA VAL A 93 -15.60 -4.36 -3.78
C VAL A 93 -16.46 -5.59 -3.55
N ARG A 94 -16.84 -5.86 -2.30
CA ARG A 94 -17.68 -7.01 -1.92
C ARG A 94 -19.18 -6.76 -2.13
N GLY A 95 -19.63 -5.53 -1.93
CA GLY A 95 -21.06 -5.18 -1.98
C GLY A 95 -21.47 -4.54 -3.30
N ALA A 96 -20.74 -3.54 -3.74
CA ALA A 96 -21.06 -2.77 -4.95
C ALA A 96 -20.36 -3.31 -6.22
N GLY A 97 -19.33 -4.14 -6.07
CA GLY A 97 -18.57 -4.74 -7.15
C GLY A 97 -17.31 -3.96 -7.53
N LEU A 98 -16.51 -4.57 -8.43
CA LEU A 98 -15.18 -4.09 -8.81
C LEU A 98 -15.24 -2.71 -9.49
N VAL A 99 -16.17 -2.50 -10.40
CA VAL A 99 -16.28 -1.24 -11.17
C VAL A 99 -16.51 -0.06 -10.25
N VAL A 100 -17.49 -0.17 -9.35
CA VAL A 100 -17.84 0.91 -8.40
C VAL A 100 -16.70 1.15 -7.42
N ALA A 101 -16.07 0.10 -6.93
CA ALA A 101 -14.95 0.20 -5.99
C ALA A 101 -13.73 0.90 -6.60
N VAL A 102 -13.34 0.50 -7.84
CA VAL A 102 -12.22 1.13 -8.56
C VAL A 102 -12.54 2.58 -8.90
N PHE A 103 -13.75 2.86 -9.35
CA PHE A 103 -14.15 4.22 -9.63
C PHE A 103 -14.08 5.12 -8.38
N ALA A 104 -14.60 4.62 -7.25
CA ALA A 104 -14.58 5.34 -5.99
C ALA A 104 -13.15 5.63 -5.51
N ILE A 105 -12.25 4.64 -5.47
CA ILE A 105 -10.87 4.87 -4.97
C ILE A 105 -10.14 5.90 -5.84
N ILE A 106 -10.32 5.88 -7.16
CA ILE A 106 -9.66 6.83 -8.06
C ILE A 106 -10.23 8.23 -7.87
N MET A 107 -11.54 8.37 -7.73
CA MET A 107 -12.16 9.67 -7.48
C MET A 107 -11.72 10.28 -6.15
N PHE A 108 -11.65 9.49 -5.07
CA PHE A 108 -11.14 9.94 -3.78
C PHE A 108 -9.66 10.33 -3.85
N SER A 109 -8.84 9.51 -4.52
CA SER A 109 -7.41 9.79 -4.70
C SER A 109 -7.18 11.03 -5.58
N ALA A 110 -7.96 11.20 -6.65
CA ALA A 110 -7.90 12.37 -7.50
C ALA A 110 -8.30 13.63 -6.75
N TYR A 111 -9.36 13.56 -5.93
CA TYR A 111 -9.83 14.68 -5.12
C TYR A 111 -8.81 15.11 -4.05
N ALA A 112 -7.96 14.19 -3.60
CA ALA A 112 -6.85 14.50 -2.70
C ALA A 112 -5.80 15.42 -3.34
N SER A 113 -5.69 15.45 -4.68
CA SER A 113 -4.71 16.27 -5.39
C SER A 113 -5.10 17.75 -5.39
N SER A 114 -4.13 18.63 -5.14
CA SER A 114 -4.30 20.08 -5.26
C SER A 114 -4.59 20.56 -6.70
N LYS A 115 -4.32 19.72 -7.70
CA LYS A 115 -4.57 19.98 -9.13
C LYS A 115 -5.78 19.23 -9.67
N PHE A 116 -6.75 18.92 -8.82
CA PHE A 116 -7.96 18.19 -9.19
C PHE A 116 -8.71 18.83 -10.36
N LYS A 117 -9.06 18.00 -11.34
CA LYS A 117 -9.94 18.37 -12.46
C LYS A 117 -10.94 17.24 -12.71
N TRP A 118 -12.21 17.54 -12.81
CA TRP A 118 -13.28 16.56 -12.94
C TRP A 118 -13.15 15.69 -14.19
N VAL A 119 -12.94 16.28 -15.37
CA VAL A 119 -12.89 15.53 -16.62
C VAL A 119 -11.76 14.50 -16.67
N PRO A 120 -10.49 14.87 -16.39
CA PRO A 120 -9.41 13.88 -16.33
C PRO A 120 -9.63 12.82 -15.25
N ALA A 121 -10.20 13.18 -14.09
CA ALA A 121 -10.45 12.25 -13.01
C ALA A 121 -11.48 11.18 -13.40
N ILE A 122 -12.59 11.58 -14.04
CA ILE A 122 -13.63 10.68 -14.51
C ILE A 122 -13.09 9.77 -15.62
N LEU A 123 -12.35 10.32 -16.59
CA LEU A 123 -11.74 9.52 -17.64
C LEU A 123 -10.77 8.48 -17.09
N LEU A 124 -9.92 8.89 -16.13
CA LEU A 124 -8.99 7.99 -15.46
C LEU A 124 -9.73 6.89 -14.68
N ALA A 125 -10.75 7.27 -13.91
CA ALA A 125 -11.54 6.32 -13.12
C ALA A 125 -12.26 5.30 -14.01
N THR A 126 -12.86 5.76 -15.11
CA THR A 126 -13.52 4.88 -16.08
C THR A 126 -12.53 3.96 -16.79
N GLY A 127 -11.41 4.50 -17.28
CA GLY A 127 -10.38 3.72 -17.93
C GLY A 127 -9.77 2.65 -17.01
N ALA A 128 -9.50 3.01 -15.77
CA ALA A 128 -8.98 2.06 -14.78
C ALA A 128 -10.02 1.00 -14.37
N ALA A 129 -11.30 1.36 -14.28
CA ALA A 129 -12.36 0.38 -14.01
C ALA A 129 -12.48 -0.64 -15.15
N VAL A 130 -12.49 -0.18 -16.40
CA VAL A 130 -12.48 -1.07 -17.57
C VAL A 130 -11.23 -1.95 -17.59
N PHE A 131 -10.05 -1.36 -17.40
CA PHE A 131 -8.79 -2.10 -17.33
C PHE A 131 -8.81 -3.17 -16.24
N SER A 132 -9.31 -2.82 -15.05
CA SER A 132 -9.40 -3.77 -13.93
C SER A 132 -10.33 -4.94 -14.24
N VAL A 133 -11.48 -4.70 -14.86
CA VAL A 133 -12.41 -5.78 -15.28
C VAL A 133 -11.74 -6.70 -16.30
N VAL A 134 -11.10 -6.14 -17.32
CA VAL A 134 -10.42 -6.93 -18.34
C VAL A 134 -9.32 -7.78 -17.73
N VAL A 135 -8.46 -7.19 -16.91
CA VAL A 135 -7.31 -7.90 -16.34
C VAL A 135 -7.74 -8.91 -15.27
N PHE A 136 -8.50 -8.48 -14.28
CA PHE A 136 -8.78 -9.34 -13.13
C PHE A 136 -9.90 -10.35 -13.38
N VAL A 137 -10.94 -9.96 -14.08
CA VAL A 137 -12.10 -10.86 -14.31
C VAL A 137 -11.92 -11.67 -15.58
N GLN A 138 -11.53 -11.06 -16.70
CA GLN A 138 -11.45 -11.76 -17.98
C GLN A 138 -10.13 -12.52 -18.17
N LEU A 139 -8.97 -11.88 -17.91
CA LEU A 139 -7.66 -12.52 -18.15
C LEU A 139 -7.25 -13.45 -17.00
N LEU A 140 -7.40 -13.01 -15.74
CA LEU A 140 -7.00 -13.80 -14.57
C LEU A 140 -8.11 -14.73 -14.07
N GLY A 141 -9.35 -14.57 -14.55
CA GLY A 141 -10.47 -15.43 -14.15
C GLY A 141 -10.84 -15.35 -12.67
N LEU A 142 -10.55 -14.21 -12.01
CA LEU A 142 -10.86 -14.06 -10.59
C LEU A 142 -12.38 -13.97 -10.37
N PRO A 143 -12.94 -14.68 -9.38
CA PRO A 143 -14.37 -14.68 -9.08
C PRO A 143 -14.78 -13.40 -8.34
N ILE A 144 -14.57 -12.24 -8.97
CA ILE A 144 -14.93 -10.94 -8.43
C ILE A 144 -16.15 -10.44 -9.20
N ALA A 145 -17.21 -10.05 -8.49
CA ALA A 145 -18.39 -9.48 -9.12
C ALA A 145 -18.04 -8.14 -9.80
N ILE A 146 -18.34 -8.01 -11.08
CA ILE A 146 -18.14 -6.76 -11.84
C ILE A 146 -19.08 -5.70 -11.27
N ILE A 147 -20.36 -6.06 -11.11
CA ILE A 147 -21.40 -5.29 -10.40
C ILE A 147 -21.82 -6.16 -9.23
N GLY A 148 -21.84 -5.60 -8.05
CA GLY A 148 -22.08 -6.37 -6.83
C GLY A 148 -23.55 -6.61 -6.51
N PRO A 149 -23.83 -7.45 -5.51
CA PRO A 149 -25.19 -7.84 -5.11
C PRO A 149 -26.07 -6.68 -4.68
N TRP A 150 -25.52 -5.55 -4.32
CA TRP A 150 -26.31 -4.34 -4.00
C TRP A 150 -27.07 -3.78 -5.21
N PHE A 151 -26.63 -4.11 -6.42
CA PHE A 151 -27.25 -3.68 -7.68
C PHE A 151 -27.90 -4.85 -8.46
N GLY A 152 -28.08 -6.01 -7.80
CA GLY A 152 -28.75 -7.17 -8.38
C GLY A 152 -27.85 -8.01 -9.32
N GLY A 153 -26.56 -7.92 -9.15
CA GLY A 153 -25.57 -8.74 -9.88
C GLY A 153 -25.20 -10.03 -9.16
#